data_46b2d0aeacfd57a3a2de0c77f9ddf617
#
_entry.id   46b2d0aeacfd57a3a2de0c77f9ddf617
#
_cell.length_a   1.000
_cell.length_b   1.000
_cell.length_c   1.000
_cell.angle_alpha   90.00
_cell.angle_beta   90.00
_cell.angle_gamma   90.00
#
_symmetry.space_group_name_H-M   'P 1'
#
loop_
_entity.id
_entity.type
_entity.pdbx_description
1 polymer ?
#
loop_
_entity_poly.entity_id
_entity_poly.type
_entity_poly.pdbx_seq_one_letter_code
_entity_poly.pdbx_strand_id
1 'polypeptide(L)'
;VLDPHGLYEVTGDLPDLDGPVLIQALTGFVDAGSAVQLAQDHLLEHLESEVVVTFDLDQMLDYRSRRPPMIFVSDRFESYEEPVLALHLVRDQLGTPFLLLTGPEPDLQWERFIAAITALIERLGVRLTVGLNAIPMAVPHTRPVGVTAHATDKGLLGEHESWLQRVQVPASVGNLLEFRLGNSGHDAIGFAAHVPHYLAQTGYPQAAELLLDSVSKNTGLALPTGGLRDSAKLVREEVDKQIADDEQAGRLVTSLEAQYDAFIRGRQGNLLADTDAPLPTAEELGAELERFLAEQSRDE
;
A
#
# COMPACT_ATOMS: atom_id res chain seq x y z
N VAL A 1 2.94 31.30 4.36
CA VAL A 1 2.45 29.91 4.33
C VAL A 1 0.93 29.99 4.41
N LEU A 2 0.22 29.30 3.51
CA LEU A 2 -1.24 29.24 3.53
C LEU A 2 -1.70 28.40 4.74
N ASP A 3 -2.83 28.81 5.35
CA ASP A 3 -3.41 28.11 6.50
C ASP A 3 -3.81 26.66 6.12
N PRO A 4 -3.28 25.63 6.79
CA PRO A 4 -3.69 24.23 6.58
C PRO A 4 -5.17 23.98 6.84
N HIS A 5 -5.77 24.67 7.80
CA HIS A 5 -7.20 24.52 8.15
C HIS A 5 -8.16 24.94 7.03
N GLY A 6 -7.70 25.78 6.10
CA GLY A 6 -8.49 26.14 4.91
C GLY A 6 -8.51 25.07 3.81
N LEU A 7 -7.99 23.86 4.05
CA LEU A 7 -8.06 22.74 3.10
C LEU A 7 -9.20 21.74 3.41
N TYR A 8 -9.86 21.86 4.56
CA TYR A 8 -10.85 20.87 4.97
C TYR A 8 -11.96 21.49 5.79
N GLU A 9 -13.08 20.81 5.80
CA GLU A 9 -14.23 21.07 6.67
C GLU A 9 -14.45 19.91 7.62
N VAL A 10 -14.80 20.24 8.88
CA VAL A 10 -15.15 19.24 9.90
C VAL A 10 -16.67 19.08 9.92
N THR A 11 -17.13 17.85 9.82
CA THR A 11 -18.56 17.51 9.91
C THR A 11 -18.95 17.32 11.37
N GLY A 12 -19.67 18.27 11.95
CA GLY A 12 -20.04 18.22 13.36
C GLY A 12 -18.87 18.47 14.31
N ASP A 13 -18.94 17.87 15.50
CA ASP A 13 -17.87 17.90 16.49
C ASP A 13 -16.95 16.71 16.30
N LEU A 14 -15.63 16.94 16.30
CA LEU A 14 -14.67 15.84 16.26
C LEU A 14 -14.78 15.03 17.56
N PRO A 15 -14.87 13.68 17.47
CA PRO A 15 -15.00 12.84 18.64
C PRO A 15 -13.75 12.87 19.52
N ASP A 16 -13.92 12.70 20.82
CA ASP A 16 -12.83 12.40 21.74
C ASP A 16 -12.54 10.90 21.70
N LEU A 17 -11.35 10.54 21.20
CA LEU A 17 -10.94 9.16 20.98
C LEU A 17 -9.73 8.84 21.85
N ASP A 18 -9.71 7.65 22.43
CA ASP A 18 -8.60 7.19 23.28
C ASP A 18 -7.48 6.57 22.40
N GLY A 19 -6.63 7.43 21.84
CA GLY A 19 -5.47 7.02 21.07
C GLY A 19 -5.80 6.18 19.82
N PRO A 20 -6.64 6.66 18.89
CA PRO A 20 -7.02 5.88 17.72
C PRO A 20 -5.84 5.62 16.79
N VAL A 21 -5.95 4.58 15.94
CA VAL A 21 -5.09 4.37 14.78
C VAL A 21 -5.67 5.17 13.61
N LEU A 22 -4.81 5.79 12.81
CA LEU A 22 -5.15 6.35 11.51
C LEU A 22 -4.62 5.44 10.40
N ILE A 23 -5.51 4.87 9.60
CA ILE A 23 -5.15 4.14 8.38
C ILE A 23 -5.21 5.13 7.21
N GLN A 24 -4.09 5.32 6.52
CA GLN A 24 -3.99 6.14 5.33
C GLN A 24 -4.04 5.23 4.09
N ALA A 25 -5.10 5.34 3.31
CA ALA A 25 -5.40 4.55 2.11
C ALA A 25 -5.64 5.48 0.91
N LEU A 26 -4.66 6.34 0.59
CA LEU A 26 -4.74 7.24 -0.56
C LEU A 26 -4.42 6.47 -1.85
N THR A 27 -5.17 6.79 -2.91
CA THR A 27 -5.01 6.19 -4.24
C THR A 27 -4.40 7.20 -5.23
N GLY A 28 -3.73 6.72 -6.29
CA GLY A 28 -3.32 7.58 -7.40
C GLY A 28 -1.84 7.63 -7.73
N PHE A 29 -0.92 7.24 -6.84
CA PHE A 29 0.50 7.13 -7.18
C PHE A 29 0.82 5.74 -7.78
N VAL A 30 0.88 4.74 -6.96
CA VAL A 30 1.01 3.34 -7.36
C VAL A 30 0.09 2.53 -6.47
N ASP A 31 -0.93 1.95 -7.06
CA ASP A 31 -1.81 1.00 -6.40
C ASP A 31 -1.92 -0.25 -7.29
N ALA A 32 -0.83 -1.03 -7.32
CA ALA A 32 -0.78 -2.23 -8.12
C ALA A 32 -1.88 -3.20 -7.70
N GLY A 33 -2.61 -3.70 -8.70
CA GLY A 33 -3.75 -4.57 -8.44
C GLY A 33 -4.93 -3.89 -7.75
N SER A 34 -4.98 -2.56 -7.73
CA SER A 34 -5.98 -1.77 -7.00
C SER A 34 -6.13 -2.23 -5.55
N ALA A 35 -5.03 -2.67 -4.92
CA ALA A 35 -5.10 -3.34 -3.62
C ALA A 35 -5.50 -2.39 -2.49
N VAL A 36 -5.03 -1.12 -2.53
CA VAL A 36 -5.42 -0.09 -1.55
C VAL A 36 -6.88 0.30 -1.74
N GLN A 37 -7.31 0.49 -3.00
CA GLN A 37 -8.71 0.76 -3.33
C GLN A 37 -9.62 -0.38 -2.84
N LEU A 38 -9.29 -1.63 -3.15
CA LEU A 38 -10.05 -2.80 -2.70
C LEU A 38 -10.11 -2.91 -1.17
N ALA A 39 -9.02 -2.59 -0.47
CA ALA A 39 -8.97 -2.61 0.98
C ALA A 39 -9.88 -1.54 1.60
N GLN A 40 -9.80 -0.28 1.13
CA GLN A 40 -10.64 0.81 1.66
C GLN A 40 -12.12 0.57 1.38
N ASP A 41 -12.48 0.16 0.14
CA ASP A 41 -13.86 -0.10 -0.24
C ASP A 41 -14.44 -1.23 0.62
N HIS A 42 -13.67 -2.29 0.82
CA HIS A 42 -14.06 -3.40 1.68
C HIS A 42 -14.32 -2.97 3.13
N LEU A 43 -13.47 -2.12 3.71
CA LEU A 43 -13.68 -1.60 5.05
C LEU A 43 -14.95 -0.74 5.14
N LEU A 44 -15.15 0.18 4.18
CA LEU A 44 -16.32 1.08 4.16
C LEU A 44 -17.63 0.34 3.88
N GLU A 45 -17.60 -0.77 3.13
CA GLU A 45 -18.77 -1.60 2.85
C GLU A 45 -19.20 -2.46 4.04
N HIS A 46 -18.22 -2.95 4.85
CA HIS A 46 -18.48 -3.97 5.86
C HIS A 46 -18.42 -3.46 7.31
N LEU A 47 -18.00 -2.22 7.54
CA LEU A 47 -17.90 -1.62 8.86
C LEU A 47 -18.76 -0.35 8.96
N GLU A 48 -19.24 -0.09 10.17
CA GLU A 48 -19.92 1.18 10.47
C GLU A 48 -18.93 2.34 10.34
N SER A 49 -19.27 3.31 9.50
CA SER A 49 -18.39 4.45 9.22
C SER A 49 -19.18 5.74 9.07
N GLU A 50 -18.58 6.86 9.48
CA GLU A 50 -19.10 8.21 9.28
C GLU A 50 -17.98 9.16 8.83
N VAL A 51 -18.26 10.09 7.93
CA VAL A 51 -17.32 11.12 7.49
C VAL A 51 -17.23 12.19 8.57
N VAL A 52 -16.02 12.41 9.11
CA VAL A 52 -15.74 13.43 10.13
C VAL A 52 -15.00 14.64 9.58
N VAL A 53 -14.26 14.49 8.46
CA VAL A 53 -13.59 15.57 7.75
C VAL A 53 -13.68 15.34 6.25
N THR A 54 -13.99 16.40 5.50
CA THR A 54 -13.94 16.41 4.02
C THR A 54 -12.93 17.45 3.56
N PHE A 55 -12.08 17.09 2.61
CA PHE A 55 -11.07 17.98 2.04
C PHE A 55 -11.56 18.66 0.77
N ASP A 56 -11.20 19.92 0.59
CA ASP A 56 -11.48 20.71 -0.62
C ASP A 56 -10.51 20.31 -1.75
N LEU A 57 -10.96 19.37 -2.57
CA LEU A 57 -10.18 18.83 -3.68
C LEU A 57 -9.94 19.82 -4.81
N ASP A 58 -10.78 20.86 -4.96
CA ASP A 58 -10.56 21.92 -5.96
C ASP A 58 -9.24 22.67 -5.75
N GLN A 59 -8.74 22.70 -4.52
CA GLN A 59 -7.44 23.27 -4.21
C GLN A 59 -6.26 22.32 -4.43
N MET A 60 -6.49 21.01 -4.58
CA MET A 60 -5.45 20.01 -4.49
C MET A 60 -5.35 19.09 -5.70
N LEU A 61 -6.39 18.95 -6.54
CA LEU A 61 -6.35 18.11 -7.74
C LEU A 61 -6.04 18.90 -9.00
N ASP A 62 -5.25 18.31 -9.87
CA ASP A 62 -5.15 18.73 -11.27
C ASP A 62 -6.17 17.96 -12.12
N TYR A 63 -7.37 18.53 -12.28
CA TYR A 63 -8.43 17.96 -13.10
C TYR A 63 -8.06 17.75 -14.58
N ARG A 64 -6.94 18.30 -15.04
CA ARG A 64 -6.44 18.07 -16.40
C ARG A 64 -5.68 16.77 -16.52
N SER A 65 -5.00 16.35 -15.44
CA SER A 65 -4.30 15.07 -15.38
C SER A 65 -5.21 13.93 -14.92
N ARG A 66 -6.17 14.23 -14.05
CA ARG A 66 -7.14 13.26 -13.50
C ARG A 66 -8.56 13.75 -13.75
N ARG A 67 -9.10 13.44 -14.93
CA ARG A 67 -10.47 13.83 -15.29
C ARG A 67 -11.47 12.88 -14.65
N PRO A 68 -12.32 13.37 -13.70
CA PRO A 68 -13.38 12.54 -13.17
C PRO A 68 -14.36 12.14 -14.27
N PRO A 69 -14.91 10.91 -14.25
CA PRO A 69 -15.82 10.46 -15.27
C PRO A 69 -17.18 11.15 -15.19
N MET A 70 -17.78 11.33 -16.34
CA MET A 70 -19.16 11.81 -16.51
C MET A 70 -19.91 10.87 -17.43
N ILE A 71 -21.18 10.63 -17.15
CA ILE A 71 -22.07 9.87 -18.03
C ILE A 71 -22.86 10.83 -18.91
N PHE A 72 -22.71 10.64 -20.22
CA PHE A 72 -23.48 11.34 -21.23
C PHE A 72 -24.53 10.41 -21.84
N VAL A 73 -25.81 10.79 -21.77
CA VAL A 73 -26.91 10.00 -22.33
C VAL A 73 -27.66 10.83 -23.34
N SER A 74 -27.66 10.36 -24.57
CA SER A 74 -28.36 10.94 -25.73
C SER A 74 -27.95 12.39 -26.03
N ASP A 75 -28.38 13.36 -25.23
CA ASP A 75 -28.27 14.80 -25.47
C ASP A 75 -27.86 15.62 -24.24
N ARG A 76 -27.60 14.95 -23.09
CA ARG A 76 -27.25 15.61 -21.84
C ARG A 76 -26.29 14.78 -20.97
N PHE A 77 -25.56 15.46 -20.10
CA PHE A 77 -24.84 14.81 -19.01
C PHE A 77 -25.84 14.40 -17.92
N GLU A 78 -25.77 13.13 -17.48
CA GLU A 78 -26.69 12.53 -16.51
C GLU A 78 -26.07 12.46 -15.12
N SER A 79 -24.77 12.16 -15.03
CA SER A 79 -24.07 12.07 -13.75
C SER A 79 -22.61 12.50 -13.88
N TYR A 80 -22.05 12.86 -12.73
CA TYR A 80 -20.65 13.20 -12.52
C TYR A 80 -20.15 12.46 -11.28
N GLU A 81 -19.05 11.73 -11.41
CA GLU A 81 -18.39 11.11 -10.26
C GLU A 81 -17.50 12.14 -9.60
N GLU A 82 -18.03 12.79 -8.57
CA GLU A 82 -17.27 13.75 -7.79
C GLU A 82 -16.18 13.02 -6.99
N PRO A 83 -14.89 13.38 -7.17
CA PRO A 83 -13.82 12.81 -6.36
C PRO A 83 -13.95 13.29 -4.91
N VAL A 84 -13.79 12.39 -3.96
CA VAL A 84 -13.89 12.68 -2.53
C VAL A 84 -12.60 12.29 -1.82
N LEU A 85 -12.05 13.20 -1.02
CA LEU A 85 -10.96 12.94 -0.09
C LEU A 85 -11.49 13.23 1.31
N ALA A 86 -11.58 12.18 2.13
CA ALA A 86 -12.26 12.27 3.42
C ALA A 86 -11.54 11.48 4.51
N LEU A 87 -11.70 11.96 5.74
CA LEU A 87 -11.37 11.22 6.94
C LEU A 87 -12.67 10.65 7.53
N HIS A 88 -12.70 9.34 7.68
CA HIS A 88 -13.80 8.60 8.27
C HIS A 88 -13.46 8.17 9.70
N LEU A 89 -14.42 8.28 10.59
CA LEU A 89 -14.42 7.50 11.84
C LEU A 89 -15.08 6.15 11.53
N VAL A 90 -14.36 5.07 11.78
CA VAL A 90 -14.79 3.70 11.50
C VAL A 90 -14.72 2.88 12.78
N ARG A 91 -15.65 1.92 12.94
CA ARG A 91 -15.61 0.95 14.05
C ARG A 91 -15.28 -0.42 13.51
N ASP A 92 -14.24 -1.05 14.11
CA ASP A 92 -13.88 -2.42 13.76
C ASP A 92 -14.95 -3.43 14.21
N GLN A 93 -14.76 -4.73 13.91
CA GLN A 93 -15.71 -5.79 14.26
C GLN A 93 -15.95 -5.95 15.77
N LEU A 94 -15.09 -5.40 16.61
CA LEU A 94 -15.22 -5.39 18.07
C LEU A 94 -15.73 -4.05 18.62
N GLY A 95 -16.02 -3.09 17.73
CA GLY A 95 -16.49 -1.75 18.08
C GLY A 95 -15.35 -0.77 18.41
N THR A 96 -14.08 -1.15 18.23
CA THR A 96 -12.92 -0.27 18.45
C THR A 96 -12.89 0.83 17.41
N PRO A 97 -12.88 2.12 17.81
CA PRO A 97 -12.83 3.22 16.84
C PRO A 97 -11.41 3.36 16.24
N PHE A 98 -11.37 3.62 14.95
CA PHE A 98 -10.17 4.02 14.23
C PHE A 98 -10.52 5.04 13.15
N LEU A 99 -9.51 5.69 12.60
CA LEU A 99 -9.66 6.68 11.54
C LEU A 99 -9.21 6.08 10.22
N LEU A 100 -9.93 6.37 9.15
CA LEU A 100 -9.61 5.94 7.79
C LEU A 100 -9.59 7.14 6.86
N LEU A 101 -8.43 7.47 6.31
CA LEU A 101 -8.24 8.52 5.30
C LEU A 101 -8.29 7.88 3.92
N THR A 102 -9.31 8.24 3.13
CA THR A 102 -9.55 7.69 1.79
C THR A 102 -9.69 8.79 0.74
N GLY A 103 -9.40 8.44 -0.49
CA GLY A 103 -9.56 9.31 -1.64
C GLY A 103 -8.30 9.44 -2.49
N PRO A 104 -8.33 10.28 -3.52
CA PRO A 104 -7.18 10.49 -4.39
C PRO A 104 -6.05 11.22 -3.66
N GLU A 105 -4.81 10.78 -3.93
CA GLU A 105 -3.62 11.53 -3.53
C GLU A 105 -3.66 12.95 -4.12
N PRO A 106 -3.44 14.02 -3.32
CA PRO A 106 -3.30 15.37 -3.84
C PRO A 106 -2.21 15.51 -4.92
N ASP A 107 -2.51 16.22 -6.00
CA ASP A 107 -1.51 16.60 -7.02
C ASP A 107 -0.72 17.84 -6.60
N LEU A 108 -1.33 18.70 -5.79
CA LEU A 108 -0.82 20.02 -5.41
C LEU A 108 -0.84 20.20 -3.89
N GLN A 109 -0.06 21.18 -3.41
CA GLN A 109 -0.08 21.62 -2.00
C GLN A 109 0.28 20.53 -0.97
N TRP A 110 1.14 19.60 -1.30
CA TRP A 110 1.51 18.45 -0.47
C TRP A 110 1.88 18.84 0.97
N GLU A 111 2.80 19.82 1.13
CA GLU A 111 3.23 20.25 2.47
C GLU A 111 2.09 20.89 3.29
N ARG A 112 1.17 21.59 2.62
CA ARG A 112 -0.02 22.14 3.29
C ARG A 112 -1.00 21.05 3.70
N PHE A 113 -1.23 20.08 2.85
CA PHE A 113 -2.06 18.90 3.14
C PHE A 113 -1.48 18.09 4.30
N ILE A 114 -0.17 17.83 4.28
CA ILE A 114 0.53 17.11 5.37
C ILE A 114 0.40 17.87 6.68
N ALA A 115 0.55 19.20 6.67
CA ALA A 115 0.33 20.01 7.85
C ALA A 115 -1.11 19.95 8.38
N ALA A 116 -2.11 19.87 7.47
CA ALA A 116 -3.51 19.69 7.83
C ALA A 116 -3.76 18.30 8.48
N ILE A 117 -3.22 17.22 7.89
CA ILE A 117 -3.31 15.87 8.46
C ILE A 117 -2.59 15.79 9.82
N THR A 118 -1.39 16.39 9.95
CA THR A 118 -0.65 16.42 11.23
C THR A 118 -1.46 17.13 12.32
N ALA A 119 -2.09 18.26 12.01
CA ALA A 119 -2.94 18.96 12.96
C ALA A 119 -4.18 18.14 13.38
N LEU A 120 -4.75 17.36 12.46
CA LEU A 120 -5.85 16.41 12.77
C LEU A 120 -5.36 15.24 13.64
N ILE A 121 -4.17 14.69 13.36
CA ILE A 121 -3.52 13.65 14.16
C ILE A 121 -3.34 14.12 15.61
N GLU A 122 -2.79 15.32 15.80
CA GLU A 122 -2.58 15.93 17.12
C GLU A 122 -3.93 16.18 17.84
N ARG A 123 -4.90 16.75 17.13
CA ARG A 123 -6.23 17.07 17.69
C ARG A 123 -7.03 15.85 18.11
N LEU A 124 -6.93 14.75 17.33
CA LEU A 124 -7.65 13.49 17.59
C LEU A 124 -6.84 12.52 18.47
N GLY A 125 -5.63 12.88 18.88
CA GLY A 125 -4.78 12.04 19.73
C GLY A 125 -4.35 10.72 19.05
N VAL A 126 -4.15 10.72 17.73
CA VAL A 126 -3.75 9.52 16.98
C VAL A 126 -2.43 8.98 17.53
N ARG A 127 -2.44 7.71 17.98
CA ARG A 127 -1.26 7.05 18.53
C ARG A 127 -0.34 6.44 17.49
N LEU A 128 -0.88 6.08 16.34
CA LEU A 128 -0.14 5.42 15.24
C LEU A 128 -0.82 5.72 13.91
N THR A 129 -0.04 6.14 12.92
CA THR A 129 -0.49 6.24 11.52
C THR A 129 -0.01 5.02 10.74
N VAL A 130 -0.88 4.38 9.96
CA VAL A 130 -0.56 3.22 9.12
C VAL A 130 -0.81 3.54 7.67
N GLY A 131 0.25 3.58 6.85
CA GLY A 131 0.17 3.80 5.41
C GLY A 131 -0.01 2.49 4.64
N LEU A 132 -0.95 2.46 3.69
CA LEU A 132 -1.15 1.34 2.77
C LEU A 132 -0.62 1.69 1.38
N ASN A 133 0.06 0.72 0.77
CA ASN A 133 0.55 0.82 -0.61
C ASN A 133 0.59 -0.57 -1.26
N ALA A 134 0.63 -0.60 -2.59
CA ALA A 134 0.85 -1.82 -3.36
C ALA A 134 1.75 -1.53 -4.56
N ILE A 135 2.80 -2.32 -4.72
CA ILE A 135 3.84 -2.09 -5.74
C ILE A 135 3.97 -3.28 -6.69
N PRO A 136 4.16 -3.03 -8.00
CA PRO A 136 4.40 -4.10 -8.95
C PRO A 136 5.78 -4.70 -8.73
N MET A 137 5.86 -6.02 -8.60
CA MET A 137 7.11 -6.74 -8.36
C MET A 137 7.26 -7.91 -9.33
N ALA A 138 8.51 -8.33 -9.55
CA ALA A 138 8.83 -9.53 -10.33
C ALA A 138 8.64 -10.79 -9.45
N VAL A 139 7.39 -11.04 -9.05
CA VAL A 139 6.98 -12.19 -8.23
C VAL A 139 5.87 -12.96 -8.93
N PRO A 140 5.75 -14.29 -8.73
CA PRO A 140 4.65 -15.05 -9.29
C PRO A 140 3.43 -15.02 -8.36
N HIS A 141 2.20 -15.08 -8.93
CA HIS A 141 0.95 -15.18 -8.18
C HIS A 141 0.78 -16.54 -7.49
N THR A 142 1.56 -17.54 -7.88
CA THR A 142 1.54 -18.91 -7.33
C THR A 142 2.30 -19.07 -6.01
N ARG A 143 2.98 -18.02 -5.54
CA ARG A 143 3.66 -17.97 -4.24
C ARG A 143 2.98 -16.99 -3.30
N PRO A 144 3.23 -17.08 -1.98
CA PRO A 144 2.68 -16.14 -1.01
C PRO A 144 3.01 -14.69 -1.38
N VAL A 145 2.02 -13.81 -1.26
CA VAL A 145 2.23 -12.37 -1.46
C VAL A 145 3.18 -11.85 -0.37
N GLY A 146 4.20 -11.15 -0.79
CA GLY A 146 5.14 -10.48 0.11
C GLY A 146 4.66 -9.08 0.50
N VAL A 147 5.21 -8.56 1.59
CA VAL A 147 5.01 -7.17 2.01
C VAL A 147 6.35 -6.55 2.42
N THR A 148 6.59 -5.32 2.00
CA THR A 148 7.65 -4.47 2.55
C THR A 148 7.04 -3.61 3.65
N ALA A 149 7.54 -3.75 4.87
CA ALA A 149 7.20 -2.90 5.98
C ALA A 149 8.29 -1.85 6.21
N HIS A 150 7.88 -0.63 6.53
CA HIS A 150 8.77 0.49 6.89
C HIS A 150 8.13 1.31 8.00
N ALA A 151 8.90 2.08 8.76
CA ALA A 151 8.37 2.86 9.88
C ALA A 151 9.27 4.03 10.22
N THR A 152 8.74 5.00 10.97
CA THR A 152 9.47 6.13 11.56
C THR A 152 10.46 5.70 12.64
N ASP A 153 10.18 4.62 13.35
CA ASP A 153 11.08 3.96 14.29
C ASP A 153 11.13 2.44 14.04
N LYS A 154 12.32 1.87 14.05
CA LYS A 154 12.53 0.43 13.81
C LYS A 154 11.83 -0.47 14.84
N GLY A 155 11.65 0.01 16.07
CA GLY A 155 10.96 -0.71 17.13
C GLY A 155 9.50 -1.01 16.82
N LEU A 156 8.86 -0.21 15.94
CA LEU A 156 7.48 -0.41 15.49
C LEU A 156 7.32 -1.61 14.54
N LEU A 157 8.40 -2.05 13.89
CA LEU A 157 8.36 -3.14 12.92
C LEU A 157 8.41 -4.55 13.53
N GLY A 158 8.74 -4.67 14.81
CA GLY A 158 8.92 -5.96 15.46
C GLY A 158 10.01 -6.80 14.77
N GLU A 159 9.68 -8.03 14.40
CA GLU A 159 10.58 -8.97 13.72
C GLU A 159 10.60 -8.82 12.19
N HIS A 160 10.06 -7.73 11.62
CA HIS A 160 10.11 -7.50 10.18
C HIS A 160 11.54 -7.18 9.72
N GLU A 161 12.14 -8.10 8.99
CA GLU A 161 13.45 -7.87 8.37
C GLU A 161 13.31 -7.02 7.10
N SER A 162 14.06 -5.92 7.04
CA SER A 162 14.20 -5.13 5.81
C SER A 162 15.12 -5.87 4.83
N TRP A 163 14.61 -6.17 3.65
CA TRP A 163 15.37 -6.79 2.56
C TRP A 163 15.88 -5.76 1.52
N LEU A 164 15.43 -4.50 1.63
CA LEU A 164 15.93 -3.39 0.83
C LEU A 164 16.93 -2.58 1.65
N GLN A 165 18.17 -2.47 1.15
CA GLN A 165 19.21 -1.70 1.84
C GLN A 165 19.03 -0.19 1.59
N ARG A 166 19.33 0.26 0.37
CA ARG A 166 19.21 1.67 -0.04
C ARG A 166 18.70 1.72 -1.47
N VAL A 167 17.53 2.30 -1.65
CA VAL A 167 16.90 2.47 -2.96
C VAL A 167 16.34 3.88 -3.07
N GLN A 168 16.40 4.46 -4.25
CA GLN A 168 15.73 5.71 -4.57
C GLN A 168 14.38 5.38 -5.20
N VAL A 169 13.30 5.88 -4.58
CA VAL A 169 11.92 5.70 -5.06
C VAL A 169 11.30 7.07 -5.34
N PRO A 170 10.35 7.17 -6.26
CA PRO A 170 9.53 8.37 -6.40
C PRO A 170 8.77 8.65 -5.10
N ALA A 171 8.63 9.92 -4.75
CA ALA A 171 7.84 10.30 -3.58
C ALA A 171 6.34 10.21 -3.87
N SER A 172 5.57 9.82 -2.86
CA SER A 172 4.12 10.00 -2.79
C SER A 172 3.76 10.87 -1.58
N VAL A 173 2.54 11.40 -1.55
CA VAL A 173 2.08 12.17 -0.38
C VAL A 173 2.06 11.30 0.88
N GLY A 174 1.66 10.01 0.75
CA GLY A 174 1.66 9.07 1.87
C GLY A 174 3.06 8.83 2.44
N ASN A 175 4.06 8.59 1.57
CA ASN A 175 5.45 8.42 2.01
C ASN A 175 6.04 9.71 2.60
N LEU A 176 5.69 10.87 2.02
CA LEU A 176 6.13 12.15 2.55
C LEU A 176 5.46 12.45 3.90
N LEU A 177 4.18 12.09 4.09
CA LEU A 177 3.48 12.19 5.37
C LEU A 177 4.22 11.38 6.45
N GLU A 178 4.52 10.09 6.19
CA GLU A 178 5.27 9.26 7.14
C GLU A 178 6.62 9.90 7.49
N PHE A 179 7.37 10.37 6.49
CA PHE A 179 8.65 11.04 6.71
C PHE A 179 8.52 12.30 7.59
N ARG A 180 7.48 13.13 7.37
CA ARG A 180 7.21 14.33 8.17
C ARG A 180 6.77 14.00 9.59
N LEU A 181 5.90 12.97 9.75
CA LEU A 181 5.47 12.46 11.06
C LEU A 181 6.68 12.01 11.89
N GLY A 182 7.60 11.23 11.32
CA GLY A 182 8.84 10.84 12.00
C GLY A 182 9.69 12.01 12.44
N ASN A 183 9.81 13.05 11.61
CA ASN A 183 10.56 14.27 11.97
C ASN A 183 9.89 15.07 13.09
N SER A 184 8.59 14.93 13.30
CA SER A 184 7.83 15.59 14.38
C SER A 184 7.60 14.70 15.60
N GLY A 185 8.13 13.48 15.60
CA GLY A 185 8.07 12.57 16.74
C GLY A 185 6.76 11.77 16.86
N HIS A 186 6.00 11.66 15.75
CA HIS A 186 4.82 10.81 15.66
C HIS A 186 5.17 9.43 15.11
N ASP A 187 4.55 8.41 15.66
CA ASP A 187 4.70 7.04 15.21
C ASP A 187 3.93 6.80 13.91
N ALA A 188 4.64 6.29 12.90
CA ALA A 188 4.02 5.84 11.67
C ALA A 188 4.70 4.57 11.14
N ILE A 189 3.90 3.71 10.51
CA ILE A 189 4.32 2.47 9.86
C ILE A 189 3.67 2.39 8.49
N GLY A 190 4.34 1.82 7.49
CA GLY A 190 3.78 1.61 6.17
C GLY A 190 3.93 0.17 5.72
N PHE A 191 2.96 -0.31 4.94
CA PHE A 191 2.95 -1.62 4.32
C PHE A 191 2.80 -1.47 2.81
N ALA A 192 3.76 -1.99 2.04
CA ALA A 192 3.70 -2.07 0.59
C ALA A 192 3.57 -3.54 0.16
N ALA A 193 2.37 -3.95 -0.27
CA ALA A 193 2.13 -5.30 -0.78
C ALA A 193 2.79 -5.50 -2.14
N HIS A 194 3.36 -6.70 -2.37
CA HIS A 194 4.02 -7.05 -3.62
C HIS A 194 3.02 -7.71 -4.57
N VAL A 195 2.64 -7.01 -5.60
CA VAL A 195 1.74 -7.51 -6.63
C VAL A 195 2.54 -7.99 -7.84
N PRO A 196 2.25 -9.17 -8.41
CA PRO A 196 2.87 -9.59 -9.65
C PRO A 196 2.71 -8.51 -10.73
N HIS A 197 3.80 -8.09 -11.36
CA HIS A 197 3.79 -6.97 -12.31
C HIS A 197 2.81 -7.17 -13.48
N TYR A 198 2.59 -8.42 -13.89
CA TYR A 198 1.63 -8.77 -14.95
C TYR A 198 0.16 -8.71 -14.49
N LEU A 199 -0.11 -8.58 -13.18
CA LEU A 199 -1.43 -8.36 -12.60
C LEU A 199 -1.61 -6.93 -12.06
N ALA A 200 -0.64 -6.05 -12.25
CA ALA A 200 -0.66 -4.71 -11.67
C ALA A 200 -1.86 -3.84 -12.09
N GLN A 201 -2.45 -4.12 -13.26
CA GLN A 201 -3.62 -3.41 -13.80
C GLN A 201 -4.93 -4.19 -13.61
N THR A 202 -4.90 -5.31 -12.92
CA THR A 202 -6.07 -6.16 -12.65
C THR A 202 -6.31 -6.19 -11.15
N GLY A 203 -7.56 -6.11 -10.70
CA GLY A 203 -7.88 -6.21 -9.27
C GLY A 203 -7.26 -7.44 -8.64
N TYR A 204 -6.46 -7.26 -7.57
CA TYR A 204 -5.73 -8.32 -6.89
C TYR A 204 -6.09 -8.39 -5.39
N PRO A 205 -7.26 -8.96 -5.04
CA PRO A 205 -7.79 -8.97 -3.67
C PRO A 205 -6.87 -9.63 -2.64
N GLN A 206 -5.98 -10.54 -3.06
CA GLN A 206 -5.00 -11.18 -2.19
C GLN A 206 -4.01 -10.18 -1.58
N ALA A 207 -3.63 -9.13 -2.31
CA ALA A 207 -2.80 -8.06 -1.78
C ALA A 207 -3.58 -7.18 -0.80
N ALA A 208 -4.84 -6.87 -1.09
CA ALA A 208 -5.73 -6.14 -0.18
C ALA A 208 -5.95 -6.90 1.15
N GLU A 209 -6.21 -8.22 1.08
CA GLU A 209 -6.28 -9.10 2.25
C GLU A 209 -5.01 -9.00 3.10
N LEU A 210 -3.83 -9.14 2.47
CA LEU A 210 -2.55 -9.06 3.17
C LEU A 210 -2.31 -7.70 3.84
N LEU A 211 -2.70 -6.61 3.19
CA LEU A 211 -2.60 -5.26 3.76
C LEU A 211 -3.44 -5.15 5.04
N LEU A 212 -4.72 -5.56 5.01
CA LEU A 212 -5.59 -5.52 6.18
C LEU A 212 -5.14 -6.47 7.29
N ASP A 213 -4.67 -7.68 6.96
CA ASP A 213 -4.08 -8.61 7.92
C ASP A 213 -2.82 -8.02 8.58
N SER A 214 -1.99 -7.30 7.81
CA SER A 214 -0.80 -6.61 8.31
C SER A 214 -1.18 -5.48 9.28
N VAL A 215 -2.19 -4.68 8.95
CA VAL A 215 -2.74 -3.67 9.87
C VAL A 215 -3.25 -4.31 11.15
N SER A 216 -4.13 -5.33 11.04
CA SER A 216 -4.70 -6.02 12.20
C SER A 216 -3.62 -6.56 13.14
N LYS A 217 -2.59 -7.19 12.58
CA LYS A 217 -1.46 -7.78 13.32
C LYS A 217 -0.63 -6.76 14.09
N ASN A 218 -0.45 -5.56 13.52
CA ASN A 218 0.39 -4.53 14.13
C ASN A 218 -0.37 -3.55 15.02
N THR A 219 -1.68 -3.44 14.88
CA THR A 219 -2.51 -2.47 15.61
C THR A 219 -3.44 -3.10 16.65
N GLY A 220 -3.78 -4.38 16.46
CA GLY A 220 -4.79 -5.09 17.24
C GLY A 220 -6.22 -4.84 16.77
N LEU A 221 -6.45 -4.09 15.67
CA LEU A 221 -7.77 -3.89 15.10
C LEU A 221 -8.33 -5.19 14.50
N ALA A 222 -9.61 -5.44 14.73
CA ALA A 222 -10.32 -6.58 14.17
C ALA A 222 -10.94 -6.21 12.82
N LEU A 223 -10.11 -6.17 11.75
CA LEU A 223 -10.56 -5.83 10.42
C LEU A 223 -11.11 -7.06 9.67
N PRO A 224 -12.25 -6.94 8.95
CA PRO A 224 -12.79 -8.04 8.15
C PRO A 224 -11.91 -8.31 6.92
N THR A 225 -11.62 -9.58 6.63
CA THR A 225 -10.86 -9.98 5.41
C THR A 225 -11.53 -11.13 4.66
N GLY A 226 -12.63 -11.70 5.19
CA GLY A 226 -13.28 -12.90 4.62
C GLY A 226 -13.73 -12.72 3.17
N GLY A 227 -14.38 -11.61 2.84
CA GLY A 227 -14.85 -11.32 1.48
C GLY A 227 -13.70 -11.12 0.48
N LEU A 228 -12.60 -10.49 0.91
CA LEU A 228 -11.38 -10.36 0.07
C LEU A 228 -10.74 -11.73 -0.18
N ARG A 229 -10.70 -12.59 0.82
CA ARG A 229 -10.17 -13.97 0.70
C ARG A 229 -10.96 -14.79 -0.30
N ASP A 230 -12.28 -14.71 -0.29
CA ASP A 230 -13.13 -15.42 -1.23
C ASP A 230 -12.99 -14.87 -2.66
N SER A 231 -12.93 -13.54 -2.81
CA SER A 231 -12.63 -12.89 -4.09
C SER A 231 -11.23 -13.27 -4.62
N ALA A 232 -10.23 -13.37 -3.74
CA ALA A 232 -8.87 -13.76 -4.10
C ALA A 232 -8.80 -15.16 -4.70
N LYS A 233 -9.60 -16.12 -4.20
CA LYS A 233 -9.69 -17.47 -4.77
C LYS A 233 -10.22 -17.44 -6.20
N LEU A 234 -11.31 -16.68 -6.43
CA LEU A 234 -11.92 -16.58 -7.76
C LEU A 234 -10.96 -15.91 -8.77
N VAL A 235 -10.28 -14.83 -8.36
CA VAL A 235 -9.28 -14.17 -9.21
C VAL A 235 -8.13 -15.11 -9.53
N ARG A 236 -7.65 -15.86 -8.55
CA ARG A 236 -6.57 -16.84 -8.75
C ARG A 236 -6.96 -17.93 -9.74
N GLU A 237 -8.14 -18.52 -9.60
CA GLU A 237 -8.66 -19.56 -10.52
C GLU A 237 -8.73 -19.03 -11.96
N GLU A 238 -9.18 -17.80 -12.14
CA GLU A 238 -9.26 -17.16 -13.47
C GLU A 238 -7.86 -16.87 -14.05
N VAL A 239 -6.92 -16.38 -13.23
CA VAL A 239 -5.53 -16.15 -13.64
C VAL A 239 -4.83 -17.46 -14.01
N ASP A 240 -4.98 -18.51 -13.18
CA ASP A 240 -4.41 -19.85 -13.44
C ASP A 240 -4.92 -20.40 -14.78
N LYS A 241 -6.20 -20.21 -15.10
CA LYS A 241 -6.80 -20.62 -16.37
C LYS A 241 -6.22 -19.83 -17.56
N GLN A 242 -6.16 -18.50 -17.45
CA GLN A 242 -5.61 -17.67 -18.53
C GLN A 242 -4.14 -17.99 -18.83
N ILE A 243 -3.35 -18.29 -17.78
CA ILE A 243 -1.94 -18.67 -17.94
C ILE A 243 -1.81 -20.08 -18.54
N ALA A 244 -2.72 -21.01 -18.22
CA ALA A 244 -2.71 -22.34 -18.82
C ALA A 244 -3.01 -22.32 -20.34
N ASP A 245 -3.77 -21.33 -20.78
CA ASP A 245 -4.13 -21.13 -22.20
C ASP A 245 -3.04 -20.36 -22.99
N ASP A 246 -2.02 -19.77 -22.33
CA ASP A 246 -0.92 -19.01 -22.93
C ASP A 246 0.45 -19.58 -22.53
N GLU A 247 1.11 -20.25 -23.46
CA GLU A 247 2.43 -20.87 -23.24
C GLU A 247 3.52 -19.84 -22.88
N GLN A 248 3.45 -18.59 -23.41
CA GLN A 248 4.42 -17.56 -23.09
C GLN A 248 4.23 -17.05 -21.66
N ALA A 249 2.99 -16.84 -21.23
CA ALA A 249 2.66 -16.48 -19.87
C ALA A 249 3.08 -17.60 -18.88
N GLY A 250 2.85 -18.86 -19.25
CA GLY A 250 3.30 -20.02 -18.44
C GLY A 250 4.81 -20.05 -18.22
N ARG A 251 5.60 -19.81 -19.28
CA ARG A 251 7.08 -19.73 -19.17
C ARG A 251 7.52 -18.56 -18.27
N LEU A 252 6.86 -17.40 -18.38
CA LEU A 252 7.15 -16.26 -17.50
C LEU A 252 6.92 -16.63 -16.04
N VAL A 253 5.76 -17.20 -15.70
CA VAL A 253 5.42 -17.59 -14.32
C VAL A 253 6.43 -18.61 -13.78
N THR A 254 6.78 -19.64 -14.56
CA THR A 254 7.78 -20.63 -14.17
C THR A 254 9.15 -19.99 -13.87
N SER A 255 9.57 -19.02 -14.69
CA SER A 255 10.81 -18.28 -14.45
C SER A 255 10.76 -17.47 -13.15
N LEU A 256 9.63 -16.77 -12.91
CA LEU A 256 9.44 -16.01 -11.68
C LEU A 256 9.38 -16.90 -10.43
N GLU A 257 8.79 -18.09 -10.54
CA GLU A 257 8.78 -19.09 -9.46
C GLU A 257 10.21 -19.53 -9.09
N ALA A 258 11.02 -19.85 -10.10
CA ALA A 258 12.40 -20.26 -9.88
C ALA A 258 13.23 -19.14 -9.19
N GLN A 259 13.04 -17.88 -9.62
CA GLN A 259 13.70 -16.72 -9.01
C GLN A 259 13.23 -16.50 -7.56
N TYR A 260 11.92 -16.55 -7.32
CA TYR A 260 11.35 -16.40 -5.98
C TYR A 260 11.86 -17.48 -5.03
N ASP A 261 11.82 -18.74 -5.46
CA ASP A 261 12.26 -19.89 -4.65
C ASP A 261 13.76 -19.83 -4.35
N ALA A 262 14.59 -19.37 -5.31
CA ALA A 262 16.01 -19.14 -5.11
C ALA A 262 16.28 -18.01 -4.08
N PHE A 263 15.53 -16.91 -4.18
CA PHE A 263 15.62 -15.80 -3.23
C PHE A 263 15.28 -16.23 -1.80
N ILE A 264 14.17 -16.97 -1.62
CA ILE A 264 13.74 -17.46 -0.30
C ILE A 264 14.78 -18.44 0.29
N ARG A 265 15.33 -19.35 -0.53
CA ARG A 265 16.44 -20.25 -0.07
C ARG A 265 17.68 -19.49 0.36
N GLY A 266 18.05 -18.44 -0.38
CA GLY A 266 19.18 -17.58 -0.02
C GLY A 266 19.01 -16.91 1.34
N ARG A 267 17.80 -16.41 1.63
CA ARG A 267 17.46 -15.83 2.94
C ARG A 267 17.54 -16.85 4.07
N GLN A 268 16.95 -18.04 3.87
CA GLN A 268 16.99 -19.11 4.88
C GLN A 268 18.42 -19.61 5.12
N GLY A 269 19.24 -19.67 4.07
CA GLY A 269 20.66 -20.02 4.18
C GLY A 269 21.47 -18.98 4.97
N ASN A 270 21.17 -17.68 4.80
CA ASN A 270 21.80 -16.60 5.58
C ASN A 270 21.33 -16.55 7.04
N LEU A 271 20.14 -17.01 7.37
CA LEU A 271 19.65 -17.16 8.76
C LEU A 271 20.35 -18.31 9.51
N LEU A 272 20.92 -19.26 8.77
CA LEU A 272 21.66 -20.42 9.32
C LEU A 272 23.20 -20.23 9.25
N ALA A 273 23.69 -19.24 8.49
CA ALA A 273 25.10 -18.86 8.46
C ALA A 273 25.38 -17.85 9.55
N ASP A 274 26.32 -18.19 10.42
CA ASP A 274 26.81 -17.40 11.56
C ASP A 274 26.89 -15.90 11.24
N THR A 275 26.47 -15.10 12.20
CA THR A 275 26.42 -13.63 12.19
C THR A 275 27.79 -12.94 12.01
N ASP A 276 28.87 -13.70 11.83
CA ASP A 276 30.25 -13.21 11.75
C ASP A 276 30.93 -13.34 10.37
N ALA A 277 30.22 -13.81 9.34
CA ALA A 277 30.81 -13.84 7.98
C ALA A 277 30.69 -12.45 7.33
N PRO A 278 31.77 -11.83 6.84
CA PRO A 278 31.70 -10.56 6.14
C PRO A 278 30.85 -10.71 4.88
N LEU A 279 29.91 -9.78 4.69
CA LEU A 279 29.07 -9.72 3.49
C LEU A 279 29.95 -9.65 2.24
N PRO A 280 29.64 -10.40 1.17
CA PRO A 280 30.38 -10.32 -0.07
C PRO A 280 30.37 -8.89 -0.59
N THR A 281 31.51 -8.40 -1.00
CA THR A 281 31.68 -7.06 -1.55
C THR A 281 30.97 -6.93 -2.91
N ALA A 282 30.67 -5.71 -3.34
CA ALA A 282 30.10 -5.46 -4.67
C ALA A 282 30.96 -6.02 -5.80
N GLU A 283 32.31 -6.10 -5.60
CA GLU A 283 33.25 -6.68 -6.53
C GLU A 283 33.15 -8.22 -6.59
N GLU A 284 32.91 -8.89 -5.47
CA GLU A 284 32.69 -10.33 -5.41
C GLU A 284 31.38 -10.74 -6.06
N LEU A 285 30.28 -9.98 -5.82
CA LEU A 285 29.01 -10.18 -6.48
C LEU A 285 29.10 -9.91 -8.00
N GLY A 286 29.86 -8.89 -8.40
CA GLY A 286 30.14 -8.60 -9.82
C GLY A 286 30.90 -9.74 -10.50
N ALA A 287 31.94 -10.29 -9.87
CA ALA A 287 32.75 -11.40 -10.39
C ALA A 287 31.95 -12.73 -10.45
N GLU A 288 30.96 -12.92 -9.57
CA GLU A 288 30.10 -14.11 -9.58
C GLU A 288 29.08 -14.03 -10.68
N LEU A 289 28.52 -12.82 -10.92
CA LEU A 289 27.61 -12.53 -12.05
C LEU A 289 28.34 -12.70 -13.40
N GLU A 290 29.57 -12.18 -13.52
CA GLU A 290 30.37 -12.35 -14.74
C GLU A 290 30.73 -13.83 -15.01
N ARG A 291 30.98 -14.62 -13.97
CA ARG A 291 31.19 -16.07 -14.09
C ARG A 291 29.93 -16.79 -14.57
N PHE A 292 28.79 -16.46 -13.98
CA PHE A 292 27.50 -17.02 -14.37
C PHE A 292 27.14 -16.70 -15.83
N LEU A 293 27.36 -15.46 -16.27
CA LEU A 293 27.13 -15.03 -17.65
C LEU A 293 28.14 -15.71 -18.63
N ALA A 294 29.38 -15.94 -18.21
CA ALA A 294 30.38 -16.63 -19.02
C ALA A 294 30.12 -18.14 -19.13
N GLU A 295 29.49 -18.76 -18.16
CA GLU A 295 29.04 -20.15 -18.22
C GLU A 295 27.85 -20.33 -19.16
N GLN A 296 26.88 -19.42 -19.13
CA GLN A 296 25.72 -19.45 -20.04
C GLN A 296 26.13 -19.22 -21.51
N SER A 297 27.17 -18.41 -21.78
CA SER A 297 27.66 -18.18 -23.15
C SER A 297 28.57 -19.29 -23.68
N ARG A 298 28.83 -20.34 -22.92
CA ARG A 298 29.60 -21.56 -23.38
C ARG A 298 28.69 -22.72 -23.77
N ASP A 299 27.41 -22.65 -23.40
CA ASP A 299 26.46 -23.72 -23.71
C ASP A 299 25.57 -23.38 -24.94
N GLU A 300 25.84 -22.25 -25.61
CA GLU A 300 25.36 -21.92 -26.97
C GLU A 300 26.48 -22.16 -28.00
#